data_dfc8e412b2d1fa7790671409a6f8aad4
#
_entry.id   dfc8e412b2d1fa7790671409a6f8aad4
#
_cell.length_a   1.000
_cell.length_b   1.000
_cell.length_c   1.000
_cell.angle_alpha   90.00
_cell.angle_beta   90.00
_cell.angle_gamma   90.00
#
_symmetry.space_group_name_H-M   'P 1'
#
loop_
_entity.id
_entity.type
_entity.pdbx_description
1 polymer ?
#
loop_
_entity_poly.entity_id
_entity_poly.type
_entity_poly.pdbx_seq_one_letter_code
_entity_poly.pdbx_strand_id
1 'polypeptide(L)'
;MIKEQVYMKILKPLVSVKSIIALICITFSTYAYAQETSSNKVADKTDWAIFVEDNPKECWSVSKPKKTINTRDGRIVKVKRGDILLFVNFRPESKVNGQLTFTGGYPFAEGSNVNLNVDGTNFALFTEGEWAWARSDEDDATIIKAMKKGAKAILTAKSSRGTQTQDTFSLLGFTAAVADAEKRCK
;
A
#
# COMPACT_ATOMS: atom_id res chain seq x y z
N MET A 1 56.85 13.85 68.49
CA MET A 1 57.92 12.96 68.00
C MET A 1 57.26 11.65 67.61
N ILE A 2 57.62 11.16 66.46
CA ILE A 2 57.36 9.83 65.90
C ILE A 2 55.99 9.56 65.38
N LYS A 3 55.96 9.53 64.02
CA LYS A 3 54.94 9.15 63.09
C LYS A 3 54.72 7.63 63.09
N GLU A 4 53.48 7.14 63.11
CA GLU A 4 53.18 5.82 62.56
C GLU A 4 52.28 5.95 61.35
N GLN A 5 52.76 5.40 60.26
CA GLN A 5 52.05 5.27 59.00
C GLN A 5 51.24 3.98 59.04
N VAL A 6 49.93 4.09 58.97
CA VAL A 6 49.07 2.95 58.75
C VAL A 6 48.87 2.72 57.26
N TYR A 7 49.47 1.66 56.76
CA TYR A 7 49.33 1.25 55.35
C TYR A 7 47.99 0.49 55.18
N MET A 8 47.05 1.14 54.58
CA MET A 8 45.79 0.52 54.24
C MET A 8 45.92 -0.14 52.84
N LYS A 9 46.00 -1.48 52.85
CA LYS A 9 45.97 -2.28 51.61
C LYS A 9 44.60 -2.20 50.97
N ILE A 10 44.48 -1.51 49.84
CA ILE A 10 43.32 -1.49 48.99
C ILE A 10 43.35 -2.77 48.13
N LEU A 11 42.48 -3.74 48.46
CA LEU A 11 42.17 -4.89 47.61
C LEU A 11 41.36 -4.36 46.41
N LYS A 12 41.94 -4.40 45.21
CA LYS A 12 41.22 -4.18 43.95
C LYS A 12 40.47 -5.49 43.60
N PRO A 13 39.16 -5.47 43.38
CA PRO A 13 38.50 -6.63 42.79
C PRO A 13 38.83 -6.68 41.29
N LEU A 14 39.49 -7.73 40.84
CA LEU A 14 39.66 -8.08 39.43
C LEU A 14 38.31 -8.60 38.94
N VAL A 15 37.47 -7.70 38.45
CA VAL A 15 36.31 -8.10 37.67
C VAL A 15 36.80 -8.34 36.26
N SER A 16 36.79 -9.57 35.80
CA SER A 16 37.20 -9.97 34.47
C SER A 16 36.26 -9.36 33.40
N VAL A 17 36.83 -8.52 32.55
CA VAL A 17 36.14 -7.87 31.42
C VAL A 17 35.48 -8.86 30.44
N LYS A 18 35.83 -10.14 30.51
CA LYS A 18 35.27 -11.19 29.65
C LYS A 18 33.85 -11.62 30.05
N SER A 19 33.37 -11.33 31.26
CA SER A 19 32.01 -11.66 31.69
C SER A 19 30.95 -10.63 31.33
N ILE A 20 31.34 -9.43 30.92
CA ILE A 20 30.36 -8.34 30.56
C ILE A 20 29.92 -8.43 29.10
N ILE A 21 30.72 -9.07 28.22
CA ILE A 21 30.41 -9.19 26.80
C ILE A 21 29.33 -10.24 26.51
N ALA A 22 29.12 -11.20 27.39
CA ALA A 22 28.15 -12.27 27.20
C ALA A 22 26.69 -11.89 27.54
N LEU A 23 26.43 -10.69 28.12
CA LEU A 23 25.09 -10.29 28.58
C LEU A 23 24.42 -9.25 27.67
N ILE A 24 25.09 -8.80 26.60
CA ILE A 24 24.54 -7.76 25.67
C ILE A 24 23.95 -8.36 24.38
N CYS A 25 24.02 -9.67 24.18
CA CYS A 25 23.54 -10.33 22.96
C CYS A 25 22.08 -10.81 22.97
N ILE A 26 21.29 -10.45 23.96
CA ILE A 26 19.88 -10.91 24.03
C ILE A 26 18.98 -9.68 24.15
N THR A 27 18.65 -9.01 23.06
CA THR A 27 17.35 -8.33 22.83
C THR A 27 17.35 -7.54 21.52
N PHE A 28 17.77 -8.09 20.41
CA PHE A 28 17.26 -7.64 19.12
C PHE A 28 16.14 -8.59 18.71
N SER A 29 14.99 -8.47 19.36
CA SER A 29 13.75 -8.99 18.81
C SER A 29 13.43 -8.16 17.58
N THR A 30 13.79 -8.66 16.40
CA THR A 30 13.31 -8.15 15.13
C THR A 30 11.80 -8.37 15.11
N TYR A 31 11.03 -7.32 15.32
CA TYR A 31 9.62 -7.32 14.98
C TYR A 31 9.54 -7.48 13.46
N ALA A 32 9.40 -8.71 13.00
CA ALA A 32 8.94 -8.99 11.65
C ALA A 32 7.48 -8.51 11.61
N TYR A 33 7.23 -7.35 11.03
CA TYR A 33 5.90 -6.99 10.59
C TYR A 33 5.53 -7.98 9.49
N ALA A 34 4.79 -9.02 9.86
CA ALA A 34 4.09 -9.83 8.90
C ALA A 34 3.11 -8.90 8.19
N GLN A 35 3.26 -8.70 6.89
CA GLN A 35 2.19 -8.14 6.07
C GLN A 35 1.04 -9.13 6.17
N GLU A 36 0.01 -8.77 6.93
CA GLU A 36 -1.23 -9.53 6.96
C GLU A 36 -1.83 -9.48 5.56
N THR A 37 -1.70 -10.58 4.85
CA THR A 37 -2.49 -10.81 3.64
C THR A 37 -3.92 -10.98 4.13
N SER A 38 -4.82 -10.07 3.78
CA SER A 38 -6.22 -10.14 4.18
C SER A 38 -6.78 -11.53 3.88
N SER A 39 -7.18 -12.27 4.93
CA SER A 39 -7.77 -13.60 4.82
C SER A 39 -9.24 -13.57 4.37
N ASN A 40 -9.80 -12.37 4.21
CA ASN A 40 -11.24 -12.09 4.01
C ASN A 40 -11.66 -12.10 2.54
N LYS A 41 -10.89 -12.77 1.67
CA LYS A 41 -11.27 -12.97 0.28
C LYS A 41 -12.44 -13.93 0.19
N VAL A 42 -13.54 -13.49 -0.43
CA VAL A 42 -14.79 -14.25 -0.52
C VAL A 42 -15.12 -14.75 -1.93
N ALA A 43 -14.57 -14.13 -2.99
CA ALA A 43 -14.80 -14.55 -4.36
C ALA A 43 -13.75 -14.00 -5.33
N ASP A 44 -13.70 -14.57 -6.53
CA ASP A 44 -13.00 -14.07 -7.70
C ASP A 44 -13.97 -13.91 -8.88
N LYS A 45 -13.76 -12.85 -9.67
CA LYS A 45 -14.45 -12.60 -10.94
C LYS A 45 -13.37 -12.30 -11.99
N THR A 46 -12.84 -13.33 -12.62
CA THR A 46 -11.76 -13.28 -13.60
C THR A 46 -10.51 -12.59 -13.07
N ASP A 47 -10.32 -11.29 -13.35
CA ASP A 47 -9.13 -10.52 -12.96
C ASP A 47 -9.34 -9.66 -11.70
N TRP A 48 -10.47 -9.83 -11.03
CA TRP A 48 -10.89 -9.08 -9.84
C TRP A 48 -11.22 -10.02 -8.69
N ALA A 49 -10.64 -9.76 -7.53
CA ALA A 49 -10.95 -10.45 -6.28
C ALA A 49 -11.90 -9.60 -5.42
N ILE A 50 -12.75 -10.26 -4.61
CA ILE A 50 -13.71 -9.62 -3.72
C ILE A 50 -13.37 -10.00 -2.29
N PHE A 51 -13.35 -9.01 -1.44
CA PHE A 51 -13.10 -9.12 -0.01
C PHE A 51 -14.22 -8.52 0.80
N VAL A 52 -14.46 -9.06 1.99
CA VAL A 52 -15.46 -8.60 2.93
C VAL A 52 -14.88 -8.58 4.33
N GLU A 53 -15.01 -7.46 5.02
CA GLU A 53 -14.78 -7.30 6.44
C GLU A 53 -16.13 -7.09 7.12
N ASP A 54 -16.34 -7.70 8.28
CA ASP A 54 -17.64 -7.63 8.95
C ASP A 54 -17.66 -6.66 10.15
N ASN A 55 -16.50 -6.23 10.63
CA ASN A 55 -16.43 -5.40 11.82
C ASN A 55 -15.24 -4.39 11.77
N PRO A 56 -15.41 -3.14 11.26
CA PRO A 56 -16.62 -2.59 10.64
C PRO A 56 -16.96 -3.26 9.31
N LYS A 57 -18.21 -3.13 8.85
CA LYS A 57 -18.64 -3.69 7.58
C LYS A 57 -18.00 -2.95 6.41
N GLU A 58 -17.09 -3.61 5.71
CA GLU A 58 -16.42 -3.13 4.52
C GLU A 58 -16.36 -4.20 3.44
N CYS A 59 -16.60 -3.82 2.20
CA CYS A 59 -16.49 -4.72 1.07
C CYS A 59 -15.73 -4.02 -0.06
N TRP A 60 -14.87 -4.75 -0.74
CA TRP A 60 -14.17 -4.17 -1.87
C TRP A 60 -13.90 -5.19 -2.96
N SER A 61 -13.85 -4.68 -4.19
CA SER A 61 -13.26 -5.41 -5.30
C SER A 61 -11.87 -4.84 -5.59
N VAL A 62 -10.91 -5.71 -5.89
CA VAL A 62 -9.52 -5.31 -6.11
C VAL A 62 -8.90 -6.10 -7.25
N SER A 63 -8.01 -5.45 -8.01
CA SER A 63 -7.21 -6.07 -9.06
C SER A 63 -5.75 -5.66 -8.97
N LYS A 64 -4.86 -6.50 -9.52
CA LYS A 64 -3.44 -6.21 -9.77
C LYS A 64 -3.21 -5.93 -11.26
N PRO A 65 -2.22 -5.09 -11.62
CA PRO A 65 -1.95 -4.80 -13.01
C PRO A 65 -1.47 -6.04 -13.77
N LYS A 66 -1.84 -6.13 -15.03
CA LYS A 66 -1.33 -7.15 -15.97
C LYS A 66 0.01 -6.76 -16.58
N LYS A 67 0.30 -5.46 -16.61
CA LYS A 67 1.56 -4.92 -17.14
C LYS A 67 1.95 -3.67 -16.38
N THR A 68 3.24 -3.52 -16.10
CA THR A 68 3.81 -2.32 -15.50
C THR A 68 5.00 -1.85 -16.34
N ILE A 69 5.09 -0.53 -16.56
CA ILE A 69 6.23 0.12 -17.21
C ILE A 69 6.69 1.24 -16.29
N ASN A 70 8.00 1.32 -16.04
CA ASN A 70 8.59 2.40 -15.26
C ASN A 70 9.64 3.09 -16.12
N THR A 71 9.56 4.43 -16.18
CA THR A 71 10.49 5.24 -16.99
C THR A 71 11.06 6.39 -16.16
N ARG A 72 12.29 6.77 -16.45
CA ARG A 72 12.93 7.98 -15.92
C ARG A 72 13.69 8.63 -17.06
N ASP A 73 13.45 9.92 -17.28
CA ASP A 73 14.05 10.69 -18.37
C ASP A 73 13.88 9.98 -19.74
N GLY A 74 12.67 9.45 -19.97
CA GLY A 74 12.33 8.74 -21.20
C GLY A 74 12.89 7.32 -21.35
N ARG A 75 13.69 6.83 -20.37
CA ARG A 75 14.32 5.50 -20.42
C ARG A 75 13.60 4.53 -19.48
N ILE A 76 13.43 3.27 -19.93
CA ILE A 76 12.89 2.21 -19.07
C ILE A 76 13.87 1.93 -17.94
N VAL A 77 13.37 1.88 -16.71
CA VAL A 77 14.14 1.58 -15.50
C VAL A 77 13.53 0.44 -14.70
N LYS A 78 14.38 -0.33 -14.03
CA LYS A 78 13.93 -1.31 -13.03
C LYS A 78 13.86 -0.63 -11.68
N VAL A 79 12.69 -0.69 -11.02
CA VAL A 79 12.46 -0.17 -9.68
C VAL A 79 11.75 -1.18 -8.82
N LYS A 80 12.05 -1.18 -7.52
CA LYS A 80 11.28 -1.95 -6.53
C LYS A 80 10.08 -1.11 -6.11
N ARG A 81 8.89 -1.70 -6.14
CA ARG A 81 7.62 -1.10 -5.73
C ARG A 81 6.97 -1.99 -4.67
N GLY A 82 6.12 -1.44 -3.85
CA GLY A 82 5.17 -2.17 -3.04
C GLY A 82 4.04 -2.76 -3.89
N ASP A 83 2.93 -3.12 -3.26
CA ASP A 83 1.76 -3.62 -3.96
C ASP A 83 1.14 -2.53 -4.86
N ILE A 84 0.77 -2.93 -6.07
CA ILE A 84 0.11 -2.08 -7.06
C ILE A 84 -1.32 -2.58 -7.17
N LEU A 85 -2.28 -1.79 -6.69
CA LEU A 85 -3.65 -2.23 -6.52
C LEU A 85 -4.65 -1.15 -6.96
N LEU A 86 -5.71 -1.59 -7.61
CA LEU A 86 -6.87 -0.76 -7.98
C LEU A 86 -8.10 -1.34 -7.32
N PHE A 87 -8.81 -0.51 -6.54
CA PHE A 87 -9.95 -0.92 -5.71
C PHE A 87 -11.22 -0.18 -6.11
N VAL A 88 -12.36 -0.82 -5.80
CA VAL A 88 -13.64 -0.13 -5.60
C VAL A 88 -14.17 -0.55 -4.24
N ASN A 89 -14.35 0.42 -3.34
CA ASN A 89 -14.65 0.22 -1.93
C ASN A 89 -16.11 0.58 -1.61
N PHE A 90 -16.70 -0.17 -0.69
CA PHE A 90 -18.02 0.04 -0.10
C PHE A 90 -17.88 0.00 1.42
N ARG A 91 -18.27 1.07 2.11
CA ARG A 91 -18.23 1.21 3.58
C ARG A 91 -19.54 1.83 4.05
N PRO A 92 -20.58 1.04 4.34
CA PRO A 92 -21.91 1.53 4.67
C PRO A 92 -21.95 2.50 5.85
N GLU A 93 -21.21 2.18 6.92
CA GLU A 93 -21.14 3.02 8.13
C GLU A 93 -20.56 4.41 7.84
N SER A 94 -19.63 4.52 6.90
CA SER A 94 -19.02 5.77 6.46
C SER A 94 -19.73 6.38 5.25
N LYS A 95 -20.86 5.82 4.80
CA LYS A 95 -21.63 6.24 3.61
C LYS A 95 -20.82 6.22 2.30
N VAL A 96 -19.76 5.43 2.24
CA VAL A 96 -18.95 5.22 1.02
C VAL A 96 -19.63 4.17 0.16
N ASN A 97 -20.01 4.55 -1.05
CA ASN A 97 -20.72 3.68 -1.99
C ASN A 97 -20.07 3.68 -3.37
N GLY A 98 -19.02 2.88 -3.52
CA GLY A 98 -18.31 2.77 -4.79
C GLY A 98 -17.16 3.78 -4.95
N GLN A 99 -16.26 3.90 -3.95
CA GLN A 99 -15.08 4.75 -4.03
C GLN A 99 -13.94 4.04 -4.79
N LEU A 100 -13.47 4.63 -5.89
CA LEU A 100 -12.28 4.18 -6.59
C LEU A 100 -11.03 4.62 -5.83
N THR A 101 -10.11 3.68 -5.61
CA THR A 101 -8.83 3.95 -4.94
C THR A 101 -7.71 3.23 -5.67
N PHE A 102 -6.57 3.91 -5.85
CA PHE A 102 -5.37 3.33 -6.47
C PHE A 102 -4.16 3.53 -5.58
N THR A 103 -3.32 2.50 -5.48
CA THR A 103 -1.96 2.64 -4.97
C THR A 103 -0.95 2.15 -6.00
N GLY A 104 0.09 2.96 -6.19
CA GLY A 104 1.21 2.64 -7.07
C GLY A 104 2.33 1.86 -6.38
N GLY A 105 2.21 1.62 -5.05
CA GLY A 105 3.25 0.99 -4.24
C GLY A 105 4.47 1.89 -4.01
N TYR A 106 4.26 3.20 -3.98
CA TYR A 106 5.26 4.23 -3.69
C TYR A 106 4.57 5.58 -3.41
N PRO A 107 5.23 6.50 -2.68
CA PRO A 107 4.72 7.86 -2.51
C PRO A 107 4.71 8.62 -3.84
N PHE A 108 3.55 9.18 -4.21
CA PHE A 108 3.41 10.02 -5.40
C PHE A 108 4.17 11.34 -5.26
N ALA A 109 4.51 11.96 -6.38
CA ALA A 109 5.08 13.30 -6.38
C ALA A 109 4.06 14.31 -5.84
N GLU A 110 4.50 15.18 -4.95
CA GLU A 110 3.64 16.18 -4.32
C GLU A 110 2.92 17.06 -5.37
N GLY A 111 1.64 17.30 -5.17
CA GLY A 111 0.81 18.07 -6.09
C GLY A 111 0.56 17.43 -7.45
N SER A 112 1.03 16.18 -7.68
CA SER A 112 0.74 15.46 -8.93
C SER A 112 -0.64 14.81 -8.89
N ASN A 113 -1.16 14.47 -10.08
CA ASN A 113 -2.32 13.61 -10.23
C ASN A 113 -1.92 12.29 -10.88
N VAL A 114 -2.70 11.24 -10.64
CA VAL A 114 -2.68 10.03 -11.45
C VAL A 114 -3.65 10.23 -12.63
N ASN A 115 -3.18 10.00 -13.85
CA ASN A 115 -4.05 9.94 -15.02
C ASN A 115 -4.56 8.52 -15.19
N LEU A 116 -5.86 8.34 -15.09
CA LEU A 116 -6.56 7.08 -15.37
C LEU A 116 -7.16 7.19 -16.79
N ASN A 117 -6.69 6.35 -17.69
CA ASN A 117 -7.24 6.20 -19.03
C ASN A 117 -8.05 4.91 -19.14
N VAL A 118 -9.34 5.03 -19.48
CA VAL A 118 -10.22 3.89 -19.75
C VAL A 118 -10.56 3.92 -21.23
N ASP A 119 -9.94 3.04 -22.01
CA ASP A 119 -10.14 2.89 -23.47
C ASP A 119 -10.19 4.24 -24.24
N GLY A 120 -9.27 5.15 -23.89
CA GLY A 120 -9.14 6.48 -24.54
C GLY A 120 -9.76 7.63 -23.75
N THR A 121 -10.65 7.40 -22.79
CA THR A 121 -11.21 8.45 -21.93
C THR A 121 -10.31 8.67 -20.72
N ASN A 122 -9.91 9.92 -20.44
CA ASN A 122 -9.02 10.28 -19.35
C ASN A 122 -9.78 10.85 -18.15
N PHE A 123 -9.35 10.44 -16.95
CA PHE A 123 -9.81 10.93 -15.66
C PHE A 123 -8.61 11.29 -14.80
N ALA A 124 -8.72 12.34 -13.98
CA ALA A 124 -7.67 12.74 -13.04
C ALA A 124 -8.02 12.29 -11.63
N LEU A 125 -7.12 11.52 -11.00
CA LEU A 125 -7.21 11.17 -9.58
C LEU A 125 -6.24 12.07 -8.81
N PHE A 126 -6.67 12.68 -7.71
CA PHE A 126 -5.78 13.41 -6.81
C PHE A 126 -4.96 12.44 -5.97
N THR A 127 -3.79 12.86 -5.51
CA THR A 127 -2.87 12.02 -4.75
C THR A 127 -2.60 12.57 -3.36
N GLU A 128 -2.49 11.65 -2.39
CA GLU A 128 -2.00 11.91 -1.05
C GLU A 128 -1.16 10.71 -0.58
N GLY A 129 0.12 10.93 -0.27
CA GLY A 129 1.04 9.85 0.09
C GLY A 129 1.17 8.81 -1.03
N GLU A 130 0.81 7.56 -0.75
CA GLU A 130 0.86 6.44 -1.70
C GLU A 130 -0.49 6.15 -2.37
N TRP A 131 -1.50 6.96 -2.11
CA TRP A 131 -2.88 6.72 -2.55
C TRP A 131 -3.36 7.77 -3.53
N ALA A 132 -4.30 7.37 -4.38
CA ALA A 132 -4.98 8.25 -5.33
C ALA A 132 -6.49 7.94 -5.38
N TRP A 133 -7.33 8.99 -5.48
CA TRP A 133 -8.79 8.93 -5.46
C TRP A 133 -9.41 9.85 -6.50
N ALA A 134 -10.66 9.59 -6.85
CA ALA A 134 -11.50 10.57 -7.51
C ALA A 134 -11.79 11.75 -6.57
N ARG A 135 -12.17 12.90 -7.12
CA ARG A 135 -12.39 14.13 -6.34
C ARG A 135 -13.74 14.18 -5.63
N SER A 136 -14.69 13.39 -6.13
CA SER A 136 -16.06 13.37 -5.61
C SER A 136 -16.72 12.02 -5.90
N ASP A 137 -17.83 11.73 -5.20
CA ASP A 137 -18.66 10.56 -5.44
C ASP A 137 -19.24 10.53 -6.88
N GLU A 138 -19.47 11.70 -7.48
CA GLU A 138 -19.94 11.83 -8.86
C GLU A 138 -18.85 11.44 -9.85
N ASP A 139 -17.59 11.83 -9.58
CA ASP A 139 -16.43 11.41 -10.36
C ASP A 139 -16.22 9.90 -10.23
N ASP A 140 -16.32 9.35 -9.03
CA ASP A 140 -16.27 7.90 -8.79
C ASP A 140 -17.31 7.16 -9.63
N ALA A 141 -18.55 7.59 -9.57
CA ALA A 141 -19.65 6.98 -10.32
C ALA A 141 -19.41 7.05 -11.84
N THR A 142 -18.87 8.17 -12.32
CA THR A 142 -18.56 8.38 -13.74
C THR A 142 -17.42 7.47 -14.20
N ILE A 143 -16.36 7.37 -13.41
CA ILE A 143 -15.22 6.48 -13.68
C ILE A 143 -15.66 5.02 -13.66
N ILE A 144 -16.38 4.59 -12.64
CA ILE A 144 -16.89 3.22 -12.51
C ILE A 144 -17.80 2.87 -13.69
N LYS A 145 -18.65 3.81 -14.12
CA LYS A 145 -19.50 3.63 -15.30
C LYS A 145 -18.68 3.44 -16.59
N ALA A 146 -17.59 4.18 -16.75
CA ALA A 146 -16.67 4.01 -17.88
C ALA A 146 -15.95 2.66 -17.80
N MET A 147 -15.43 2.28 -16.62
CA MET A 147 -14.76 1.00 -16.41
C MET A 147 -15.68 -0.20 -16.64
N LYS A 148 -16.97 -0.12 -16.28
CA LYS A 148 -17.96 -1.19 -16.56
C LYS A 148 -18.15 -1.47 -18.04
N LYS A 149 -17.85 -0.51 -18.92
CA LYS A 149 -17.97 -0.63 -20.38
C LYS A 149 -16.64 -0.89 -21.06
N GLY A 150 -15.55 -0.63 -20.37
CA GLY A 150 -14.20 -0.69 -20.91
C GLY A 150 -13.59 -2.09 -20.86
N ALA A 151 -12.51 -2.29 -21.61
CA ALA A 151 -11.71 -3.50 -21.62
C ALA A 151 -10.46 -3.40 -20.74
N LYS A 152 -9.88 -2.20 -20.63
CA LYS A 152 -8.66 -1.94 -19.85
C LYS A 152 -8.69 -0.56 -19.21
N ALA A 153 -7.99 -0.45 -18.08
CA ALA A 153 -7.69 0.80 -17.40
C ALA A 153 -6.17 0.97 -17.31
N ILE A 154 -5.64 2.14 -17.71
CA ILE A 154 -4.21 2.45 -17.66
C ILE A 154 -4.02 3.63 -16.71
N LEU A 155 -3.26 3.40 -15.63
CA LEU A 155 -2.93 4.44 -14.65
C LEU A 155 -1.49 4.91 -14.88
N THR A 156 -1.33 6.20 -15.16
CA THR A 156 -0.03 6.84 -15.35
C THR A 156 0.20 7.84 -14.22
N ALA A 157 1.33 7.68 -13.52
CA ALA A 157 1.65 8.47 -12.33
C ALA A 157 3.14 8.81 -12.27
N LYS A 158 3.51 9.75 -11.38
CA LYS A 158 4.88 10.12 -11.09
C LYS A 158 5.17 9.90 -9.61
N SER A 159 6.27 9.20 -9.31
CA SER A 159 6.72 9.00 -7.95
C SER A 159 7.44 10.24 -7.40
N SER A 160 7.52 10.39 -6.09
CA SER A 160 8.32 11.42 -5.40
C SER A 160 9.79 11.43 -5.82
N ARG A 161 10.29 10.28 -6.34
CA ARG A 161 11.66 10.14 -6.85
C ARG A 161 11.78 10.43 -8.36
N GLY A 162 10.74 10.95 -9.00
CA GLY A 162 10.73 11.34 -10.41
C GLY A 162 10.54 10.20 -11.42
N THR A 163 10.28 8.97 -10.96
CA THR A 163 9.98 7.87 -11.89
C THR A 163 8.53 8.00 -12.36
N GLN A 164 8.30 7.98 -13.68
CA GLN A 164 6.97 7.82 -14.25
C GLN A 164 6.63 6.34 -14.33
N THR A 165 5.42 5.98 -13.90
CA THR A 165 4.90 4.63 -13.96
C THR A 165 3.66 4.58 -14.84
N GLN A 166 3.46 3.43 -15.50
CA GLN A 166 2.26 3.14 -16.25
C GLN A 166 1.84 1.71 -15.94
N ASP A 167 0.67 1.58 -15.31
CA ASP A 167 0.12 0.32 -14.83
C ASP A 167 -1.16 0.00 -15.58
N THR A 168 -1.19 -1.15 -16.27
CA THR A 168 -2.34 -1.57 -17.09
C THR A 168 -3.12 -2.65 -16.36
N PHE A 169 -4.38 -2.38 -16.08
CA PHE A 169 -5.33 -3.29 -15.46
C PHE A 169 -6.31 -3.83 -16.51
N SER A 170 -6.65 -5.11 -16.38
CA SER A 170 -7.76 -5.70 -17.13
C SER A 170 -9.09 -5.38 -16.46
N LEU A 171 -10.11 -5.07 -17.25
CA LEU A 171 -11.48 -4.87 -16.76
C LEU A 171 -12.35 -6.12 -16.94
N LEU A 172 -11.76 -7.27 -17.31
CA LEU A 172 -12.48 -8.54 -17.36
C LEU A 172 -12.92 -8.95 -15.94
N GLY A 173 -14.23 -9.09 -15.75
CA GLY A 173 -14.84 -9.40 -14.46
C GLY A 173 -15.13 -8.19 -13.58
N PHE A 174 -14.69 -6.98 -13.94
CA PHE A 174 -14.89 -5.75 -13.16
C PHE A 174 -16.35 -5.51 -12.78
N THR A 175 -17.25 -5.51 -13.78
CA THR A 175 -18.69 -5.27 -13.55
C THR A 175 -19.29 -6.25 -12.56
N ALA A 176 -18.97 -7.54 -12.70
CA ALA A 176 -19.45 -8.59 -11.80
C ALA A 176 -18.85 -8.48 -10.39
N ALA A 177 -17.56 -8.10 -10.29
CA ALA A 177 -16.89 -7.94 -9.02
C ALA A 177 -17.44 -6.75 -8.21
N VAL A 178 -17.62 -5.60 -8.87
CA VAL A 178 -18.20 -4.40 -8.22
C VAL A 178 -19.63 -4.66 -7.76
N ALA A 179 -20.45 -5.29 -8.60
CA ALA A 179 -21.83 -5.62 -8.24
C ALA A 179 -21.92 -6.64 -7.06
N ASP A 180 -21.02 -7.62 -7.02
CA ASP A 180 -20.95 -8.61 -5.93
C ASP A 180 -20.47 -7.94 -4.61
N ALA A 181 -19.43 -7.10 -4.65
CA ALA A 181 -18.96 -6.36 -3.49
C ALA A 181 -20.06 -5.42 -2.94
N GLU A 182 -20.72 -4.65 -3.80
CA GLU A 182 -21.84 -3.78 -3.42
C GLU A 182 -22.98 -4.58 -2.76
N LYS A 183 -23.37 -5.73 -3.34
CA LYS A 183 -24.42 -6.58 -2.79
C LYS A 183 -24.08 -7.12 -1.40
N ARG A 184 -22.82 -7.45 -1.14
CA ARG A 184 -22.38 -8.00 0.16
C ARG A 184 -22.30 -6.93 1.25
N CYS A 185 -22.23 -5.66 0.85
CA CYS A 185 -22.16 -4.51 1.75
C CYS A 185 -23.51 -3.82 2.01
N LYS A 186 -24.61 -4.37 1.51
CA LYS A 186 -25.99 -3.93 1.79
C LYS A 186 -26.57 -4.53 3.03
#